data_d4fe81a6bf52476fbc1d02a8f83bbcf5
#
_entry.id   d4fe81a6bf52476fbc1d02a8f83bbcf5
#
_cell.length_a   1.000
_cell.length_b   1.000
_cell.length_c   1.000
_cell.angle_alpha   90.00
_cell.angle_beta   90.00
_cell.angle_gamma   90.00
#
_symmetry.space_group_name_H-M   'P 1'
#
loop_
_entity.id
_entity.type
_entity.pdbx_description
1 polymer ?
#
loop_
_entity_poly.entity_id
_entity_poly.type
_entity_poly.pdbx_seq_one_letter_code
_entity_poly.pdbx_strand_id
1 'polypeptide(L)'
;MRPLNIKERLLNGDKRACARLITMLENDDEKAISIIKELYKYTGNAYVIGITGAPGSGKSTLTDKLAKEFRKKGKKIGILAVDPTSPFTGGAILGDRIRMNDLTLDKGIFIRSMGTRGSLGGISKATWGAVKILDIFGMDYIFIETVGVGQSEVDIVKLADTVLMVMVPNLGDDIQAIKAGIMEIADVFAVNKADLDGADKTKLEIEMNLDLNQQMDYRPPVVKVSASRNENIGELVEKLMEHRKYLEETGKLQERRKENAKLEIIKLAE
;
A
#
# COMPACT_ATOMS: atom_id res chain seq x y z
N MET A 1 14.52 25.65 -27.26
CA MET A 1 14.53 25.10 -25.88
C MET A 1 15.06 23.69 -25.92
N ARG A 2 16.04 23.34 -25.08
CA ARG A 2 16.55 21.99 -24.97
C ARG A 2 15.42 21.09 -24.36
N PRO A 3 15.07 19.93 -24.93
CA PRO A 3 14.04 19.10 -24.35
C PRO A 3 14.47 18.65 -22.94
N LEU A 4 13.58 18.79 -21.95
CA LEU A 4 13.80 18.41 -20.58
C LEU A 4 14.15 16.89 -20.53
N ASN A 5 15.18 16.55 -19.77
CA ASN A 5 15.50 15.14 -19.52
C ASN A 5 14.47 14.49 -18.60
N ILE A 6 14.49 13.14 -18.47
CA ILE A 6 13.51 12.40 -17.69
C ILE A 6 13.49 12.78 -16.20
N LYS A 7 14.64 13.18 -15.64
CA LYS A 7 14.79 13.63 -14.24
C LYS A 7 14.04 14.95 -14.02
N GLU A 8 14.29 15.94 -14.87
CA GLU A 8 13.64 17.25 -14.82
C GLU A 8 12.12 17.11 -15.01
N ARG A 9 11.69 16.24 -15.95
CA ARG A 9 10.28 15.97 -16.18
C ARG A 9 9.62 15.32 -14.95
N LEU A 10 10.30 14.36 -14.29
CA LEU A 10 9.81 13.72 -13.08
C LEU A 10 9.58 14.76 -11.97
N LEU A 11 10.59 15.58 -11.69
CA LEU A 11 10.53 16.64 -10.67
C LEU A 11 9.47 17.71 -10.97
N ASN A 12 9.17 17.94 -12.24
CA ASN A 12 8.12 18.86 -12.70
C ASN A 12 6.71 18.21 -12.74
N GLY A 13 6.54 17.01 -12.19
CA GLY A 13 5.23 16.37 -12.07
C GLY A 13 4.70 15.76 -13.36
N ASP A 14 5.57 15.38 -14.31
CA ASP A 14 5.16 14.69 -15.54
C ASP A 14 4.85 13.21 -15.27
N LYS A 15 3.55 12.86 -15.25
CA LYS A 15 3.07 11.50 -15.06
C LYS A 15 3.65 10.49 -16.07
N ARG A 16 3.92 10.92 -17.32
CA ARG A 16 4.50 10.05 -18.35
C ARG A 16 5.95 9.72 -18.03
N ALA A 17 6.72 10.70 -17.53
CA ALA A 17 8.09 10.46 -17.07
C ALA A 17 8.13 9.51 -15.88
N CYS A 18 7.22 9.69 -14.91
CA CYS A 18 7.05 8.79 -13.77
C CYS A 18 6.73 7.34 -14.23
N ALA A 19 5.71 7.16 -15.06
CA ALA A 19 5.33 5.85 -15.59
C ALA A 19 6.46 5.19 -16.38
N ARG A 20 7.19 5.96 -17.21
CA ARG A 20 8.32 5.44 -17.98
C ARG A 20 9.46 4.99 -17.07
N LEU A 21 9.79 5.74 -16.04
CA LEU A 21 10.87 5.37 -15.13
C LEU A 21 10.54 4.10 -14.34
N ILE A 22 9.28 3.94 -13.91
CA ILE A 22 8.81 2.69 -13.28
C ILE A 22 8.93 1.52 -14.28
N THR A 23 8.53 1.71 -15.55
CA THR A 23 8.68 0.67 -16.57
C THR A 23 10.14 0.27 -16.82
N MET A 24 11.05 1.24 -16.86
CA MET A 24 12.49 0.97 -16.98
C MET A 24 12.98 0.14 -15.79
N LEU A 25 12.53 0.46 -14.59
CA LEU A 25 12.88 -0.27 -13.38
C LEU A 25 12.32 -1.71 -13.38
N GLU A 26 11.08 -1.91 -13.84
CA GLU A 26 10.50 -3.25 -14.04
C GLU A 26 11.25 -4.09 -15.07
N ASN A 27 12.00 -3.46 -15.97
CA ASN A 27 12.83 -4.12 -16.99
C ASN A 27 14.32 -4.18 -16.62
N ASP A 28 14.65 -3.96 -15.33
CA ASP A 28 16.01 -3.98 -14.80
C ASP A 28 16.99 -3.04 -15.55
N ASP A 29 16.49 -1.90 -16.08
CA ASP A 29 17.32 -0.91 -16.77
C ASP A 29 18.19 -0.15 -15.74
N GLU A 30 19.51 -0.35 -15.83
CA GLU A 30 20.50 0.27 -14.94
C GLU A 30 20.41 1.80 -14.91
N LYS A 31 19.93 2.42 -16.02
CA LYS A 31 19.71 3.87 -16.08
C LYS A 31 18.65 4.32 -15.10
N ALA A 32 17.58 3.51 -14.88
CA ALA A 32 16.55 3.83 -13.89
C ALA A 32 17.13 3.83 -12.48
N ILE A 33 17.97 2.85 -12.16
CA ILE A 33 18.65 2.75 -10.87
C ILE A 33 19.57 3.96 -10.66
N SER A 34 20.36 4.34 -11.67
CA SER A 34 21.23 5.52 -11.62
C SER A 34 20.45 6.81 -11.37
N ILE A 35 19.30 6.98 -12.05
CA ILE A 35 18.43 8.14 -11.86
C ILE A 35 17.88 8.21 -10.44
N ILE A 36 17.42 7.07 -9.89
CA ILE A 36 16.91 7.01 -8.51
C ILE A 36 18.02 7.38 -7.52
N LYS A 37 19.24 6.85 -7.71
CA LYS A 37 20.40 7.19 -6.86
C LYS A 37 20.68 8.71 -6.86
N GLU A 38 20.69 9.34 -8.02
CA GLU A 38 20.92 10.79 -8.12
C GLU A 38 19.81 11.63 -7.46
N LEU A 39 18.56 11.15 -7.54
CA LEU A 39 17.38 11.83 -6.99
C LEU A 39 17.04 11.39 -5.57
N TYR A 40 17.82 10.51 -4.94
CA TYR A 40 17.56 9.93 -3.63
C TYR A 40 17.31 10.98 -2.54
N LYS A 41 17.97 12.13 -2.62
CA LYS A 41 17.78 13.26 -1.69
C LYS A 41 16.35 13.82 -1.64
N TYR A 42 15.51 13.50 -2.61
CA TYR A 42 14.10 13.91 -2.65
C TYR A 42 13.16 12.86 -2.08
N THR A 43 13.67 11.72 -1.57
CA THR A 43 12.89 10.68 -0.93
C THR A 43 12.71 10.92 0.57
N GLY A 44 11.80 10.17 1.21
CA GLY A 44 11.55 10.22 2.65
C GLY A 44 10.37 11.10 3.06
N ASN A 45 9.64 11.68 2.10
CA ASN A 45 8.53 12.61 2.35
C ASN A 45 7.16 11.94 2.29
N ALA A 46 6.96 11.01 1.35
CA ALA A 46 5.70 10.28 1.22
C ALA A 46 5.48 9.34 2.40
N TYR A 47 4.21 9.19 2.79
CA TYR A 47 3.78 8.21 3.78
C TYR A 47 3.20 6.97 3.09
N VAL A 48 3.72 5.80 3.43
CA VAL A 48 3.39 4.54 2.74
C VAL A 48 2.37 3.76 3.55
N ILE A 49 1.20 3.47 2.96
CA ILE A 49 0.15 2.63 3.55
C ILE A 49 0.07 1.33 2.75
N GLY A 50 0.37 0.23 3.42
CA GLY A 50 0.17 -1.11 2.89
C GLY A 50 -1.27 -1.58 3.12
N ILE A 51 -1.95 -2.03 2.07
CA ILE A 51 -3.34 -2.52 2.13
C ILE A 51 -3.33 -4.00 1.78
N THR A 52 -3.64 -4.83 2.76
CA THR A 52 -3.60 -6.29 2.63
C THR A 52 -4.86 -6.94 3.18
N GLY A 53 -5.03 -8.24 2.97
CA GLY A 53 -6.20 -9.01 3.39
C GLY A 53 -6.61 -10.03 2.33
N ALA A 54 -7.52 -10.93 2.65
CA ALA A 54 -7.93 -12.04 1.80
C ALA A 54 -8.41 -11.62 0.40
N PRO A 55 -8.28 -12.50 -0.60
CA PRO A 55 -8.90 -12.29 -1.91
C PRO A 55 -10.40 -12.05 -1.77
N GLY A 56 -10.95 -11.10 -2.52
CA GLY A 56 -12.38 -10.78 -2.44
C GLY A 56 -12.81 -9.97 -1.21
N SER A 57 -11.89 -9.58 -0.31
CA SER A 57 -12.22 -8.70 0.84
C SER A 57 -12.61 -7.28 0.44
N GLY A 58 -12.45 -6.91 -0.84
CA GLY A 58 -12.83 -5.59 -1.35
C GLY A 58 -11.73 -4.54 -1.22
N LYS A 59 -10.46 -4.95 -1.12
CA LYS A 59 -9.29 -4.06 -1.02
C LYS A 59 -9.30 -2.97 -2.09
N SER A 60 -9.44 -3.33 -3.37
CA SER A 60 -9.40 -2.37 -4.48
C SER A 60 -10.53 -1.34 -4.42
N THR A 61 -11.74 -1.77 -4.01
CA THR A 61 -12.85 -0.84 -3.80
C THR A 61 -12.58 0.08 -2.61
N LEU A 62 -12.01 -0.45 -1.53
CA LEU A 62 -11.63 0.33 -0.36
C LEU A 62 -10.50 1.32 -0.68
N THR A 63 -9.48 0.89 -1.43
CA THR A 63 -8.37 1.73 -1.91
C THR A 63 -8.89 2.91 -2.73
N ASP A 64 -9.87 2.69 -3.64
CA ASP A 64 -10.54 3.77 -4.39
C ASP A 64 -11.20 4.79 -3.44
N LYS A 65 -11.95 4.32 -2.45
CA LYS A 65 -12.65 5.19 -1.50
C LYS A 65 -11.67 5.96 -0.61
N LEU A 66 -10.66 5.29 -0.08
CA LEU A 66 -9.59 5.94 0.71
C LEU A 66 -8.89 7.02 -0.10
N ALA A 67 -8.49 6.72 -1.35
CA ALA A 67 -7.85 7.70 -2.20
C ALA A 67 -8.73 8.94 -2.40
N LYS A 68 -10.03 8.78 -2.65
CA LYS A 68 -10.99 9.88 -2.77
C LYS A 68 -11.09 10.72 -1.49
N GLU A 69 -11.13 10.08 -0.33
CA GLU A 69 -11.17 10.80 0.95
C GLU A 69 -9.88 11.59 1.23
N PHE A 70 -8.71 11.00 0.98
CA PHE A 70 -7.45 11.74 1.07
C PHE A 70 -7.37 12.87 0.05
N ARG A 71 -7.92 12.70 -1.16
CA ARG A 71 -8.00 13.76 -2.18
C ARG A 71 -8.87 14.94 -1.73
N LYS A 72 -9.99 14.69 -1.03
CA LYS A 72 -10.80 15.77 -0.42
C LYS A 72 -9.99 16.61 0.58
N LYS A 73 -9.00 16.00 1.24
CA LYS A 73 -8.04 16.70 2.13
C LYS A 73 -6.86 17.35 1.36
N GLY A 74 -6.93 17.43 0.02
CA GLY A 74 -5.91 18.04 -0.84
C GLY A 74 -4.64 17.21 -1.03
N LYS A 75 -4.59 15.94 -0.57
CA LYS A 75 -3.40 15.10 -0.64
C LYS A 75 -3.21 14.49 -2.03
N LYS A 76 -1.96 14.35 -2.47
CA LYS A 76 -1.60 13.62 -3.70
C LYS A 76 -1.33 12.16 -3.37
N ILE A 77 -1.92 11.24 -4.17
CA ILE A 77 -1.93 9.81 -3.86
C ILE A 77 -1.30 9.01 -5.01
N GLY A 78 -0.28 8.22 -4.68
CA GLY A 78 0.24 7.16 -5.54
C GLY A 78 -0.41 5.82 -5.17
N ILE A 79 -0.87 5.04 -6.14
CA ILE A 79 -1.42 3.70 -5.90
C ILE A 79 -0.60 2.69 -6.70
N LEU A 80 -0.01 1.73 -6.01
CA LEU A 80 0.69 0.58 -6.58
C LEU A 80 -0.14 -0.68 -6.29
N ALA A 81 -0.80 -1.22 -7.30
CA ALA A 81 -1.48 -2.50 -7.22
C ALA A 81 -0.49 -3.61 -7.61
N VAL A 82 -0.11 -4.44 -6.64
CA VAL A 82 0.86 -5.52 -6.84
C VAL A 82 0.11 -6.82 -7.10
N ASP A 83 0.07 -7.24 -8.36
CA ASP A 83 -0.63 -8.45 -8.81
C ASP A 83 0.34 -9.62 -9.06
N PRO A 84 -0.09 -10.89 -8.84
CA PRO A 84 0.68 -12.01 -9.33
C PRO A 84 0.83 -11.88 -10.85
N THR A 85 2.03 -12.17 -11.31
CA THR A 85 2.31 -12.16 -12.74
C THR A 85 1.52 -13.29 -13.41
N SER A 86 0.80 -12.98 -14.48
CA SER A 86 0.18 -14.02 -15.30
C SER A 86 1.25 -14.96 -15.85
N PRO A 87 1.15 -16.28 -15.62
CA PRO A 87 2.13 -17.23 -16.16
C PRO A 87 2.13 -17.29 -17.69
N PHE A 88 1.08 -16.75 -18.34
CA PHE A 88 0.92 -16.78 -19.80
C PHE A 88 1.39 -15.49 -20.49
N THR A 89 1.22 -14.33 -19.85
CA THR A 89 1.50 -13.04 -20.50
C THR A 89 2.69 -12.31 -19.89
N GLY A 90 3.21 -12.75 -18.74
CA GLY A 90 4.27 -12.09 -18.00
C GLY A 90 3.92 -10.69 -17.48
N GLY A 91 2.66 -10.26 -17.62
CA GLY A 91 2.14 -8.96 -17.18
C GLY A 91 1.16 -9.08 -16.03
N ALA A 92 0.94 -7.98 -15.31
CA ALA A 92 -0.08 -7.88 -14.28
C ALA A 92 -1.49 -8.11 -14.86
N ILE A 93 -2.34 -8.82 -14.14
CA ILE A 93 -3.71 -9.10 -14.58
C ILE A 93 -4.51 -7.79 -14.51
N LEU A 94 -4.91 -7.26 -15.69
CA LEU A 94 -5.50 -5.93 -15.90
C LEU A 94 -6.87 -5.67 -15.24
N GLY A 95 -7.41 -6.61 -14.44
CA GLY A 95 -8.78 -6.53 -13.92
C GLY A 95 -9.09 -5.31 -13.05
N ASP A 96 -8.12 -4.78 -12.32
CA ASP A 96 -8.35 -3.70 -11.34
C ASP A 96 -8.33 -2.29 -11.93
N ARG A 97 -7.67 -2.07 -13.08
CA ARG A 97 -7.66 -0.75 -13.73
C ARG A 97 -9.04 -0.29 -14.21
N ILE A 98 -9.91 -1.23 -14.58
CA ILE A 98 -11.26 -0.92 -15.07
C ILE A 98 -12.13 -0.37 -13.93
N ARG A 99 -11.86 -0.75 -12.69
CA ARG A 99 -12.65 -0.34 -11.52
C ARG A 99 -12.28 1.06 -10.98
N MET A 100 -11.08 1.57 -11.32
CA MET A 100 -10.56 2.87 -10.84
C MET A 100 -10.55 3.95 -11.93
N ASN A 101 -11.40 3.85 -12.96
CA ASN A 101 -11.40 4.78 -14.09
C ASN A 101 -11.55 6.24 -13.68
N ASP A 102 -12.40 6.55 -12.70
CA ASP A 102 -12.61 7.92 -12.22
C ASP A 102 -11.35 8.52 -11.59
N LEU A 103 -10.55 7.72 -10.90
CA LEU A 103 -9.32 8.17 -10.26
C LEU A 103 -8.21 8.50 -11.27
N THR A 104 -8.20 7.86 -12.44
CA THR A 104 -7.15 8.10 -13.46
C THR A 104 -7.22 9.51 -14.04
N LEU A 105 -8.39 10.14 -14.00
CA LEU A 105 -8.60 11.52 -14.49
C LEU A 105 -8.15 12.58 -13.46
N ASP A 106 -8.03 12.23 -12.19
CA ASP A 106 -7.56 13.17 -11.17
C ASP A 106 -6.06 13.44 -11.33
N LYS A 107 -5.70 14.72 -11.44
CA LYS A 107 -4.30 15.15 -11.58
C LYS A 107 -3.45 14.82 -10.34
N GLY A 108 -4.06 14.75 -9.17
CA GLY A 108 -3.41 14.42 -7.90
C GLY A 108 -3.31 12.92 -7.61
N ILE A 109 -3.74 12.05 -8.54
CA ILE A 109 -3.64 10.61 -8.38
C ILE A 109 -2.75 10.00 -9.47
N PHE A 110 -1.90 9.07 -9.06
CA PHE A 110 -1.10 8.22 -9.96
C PHE A 110 -1.38 6.76 -9.64
N ILE A 111 -1.70 5.94 -10.63
CA ILE A 111 -2.01 4.51 -10.46
C ILE A 111 -1.10 3.67 -11.34
N ARG A 112 -0.51 2.62 -10.78
CA ARG A 112 0.30 1.64 -11.51
C ARG A 112 0.02 0.23 -10.99
N SER A 113 -0.33 -0.68 -11.91
CA SER A 113 -0.30 -2.13 -11.63
C SER A 113 1.12 -2.65 -11.87
N MET A 114 1.62 -3.45 -10.96
CA MET A 114 2.94 -4.05 -11.01
C MET A 114 2.83 -5.57 -10.90
N GLY A 115 3.61 -6.30 -11.71
CA GLY A 115 3.70 -7.75 -11.62
C GLY A 115 4.78 -8.17 -10.63
N THR A 116 4.60 -9.32 -9.98
CA THR A 116 5.60 -9.90 -9.06
C THR A 116 6.82 -10.49 -9.78
N ARG A 117 6.78 -10.65 -11.11
CA ARG A 117 7.85 -11.12 -12.01
C ARG A 117 8.87 -12.08 -11.38
N GLY A 118 8.43 -13.32 -11.08
CA GLY A 118 9.33 -14.38 -10.61
C GLY A 118 9.73 -14.33 -9.14
N SER A 119 9.37 -13.29 -8.39
CA SER A 119 9.45 -13.35 -6.93
C SER A 119 8.34 -14.29 -6.47
N LEU A 120 8.69 -15.49 -6.02
CA LEU A 120 7.75 -16.45 -5.43
C LEU A 120 7.04 -15.80 -4.24
N GLY A 121 5.91 -15.12 -4.52
CA GLY A 121 4.99 -14.59 -3.52
C GLY A 121 5.40 -13.31 -2.79
N GLY A 122 6.47 -12.60 -3.16
CA GLY A 122 6.95 -11.42 -2.45
C GLY A 122 6.81 -10.09 -3.22
N ILE A 123 7.05 -8.98 -2.52
CA ILE A 123 7.19 -7.66 -3.13
C ILE A 123 8.50 -7.63 -3.94
N SER A 124 8.39 -7.28 -5.24
CA SER A 124 9.55 -7.26 -6.15
C SER A 124 10.51 -6.08 -5.87
N LYS A 125 11.79 -6.23 -6.28
CA LYS A 125 12.77 -5.12 -6.26
C LYS A 125 12.22 -3.87 -6.97
N ALA A 126 11.46 -4.06 -8.06
CA ALA A 126 10.83 -2.98 -8.80
C ALA A 126 9.76 -2.21 -7.98
N THR A 127 9.05 -2.89 -7.06
CA THR A 127 8.05 -2.23 -6.20
C THR A 127 8.72 -1.25 -5.22
N TRP A 128 9.87 -1.63 -4.61
CA TRP A 128 10.65 -0.75 -3.76
C TRP A 128 11.09 0.52 -4.50
N GLY A 129 11.61 0.35 -5.69
CA GLY A 129 12.01 1.48 -6.51
C GLY A 129 10.83 2.31 -7.00
N ALA A 130 9.67 1.71 -7.29
CA ALA A 130 8.46 2.44 -7.67
C ALA A 130 7.95 3.34 -6.53
N VAL A 131 8.02 2.88 -5.26
CA VAL A 131 7.73 3.72 -4.08
C VAL A 131 8.64 4.95 -4.07
N LYS A 132 9.95 4.77 -4.27
CA LYS A 132 10.91 5.90 -4.32
C LYS A 132 10.62 6.87 -5.48
N ILE A 133 10.27 6.34 -6.65
CA ILE A 133 9.90 7.17 -7.81
C ILE A 133 8.66 8.01 -7.51
N LEU A 134 7.64 7.43 -6.86
CA LEU A 134 6.43 8.15 -6.47
C LEU A 134 6.69 9.21 -5.39
N ASP A 135 7.57 8.92 -4.46
CA ASP A 135 8.02 9.88 -3.44
C ASP A 135 8.76 11.07 -4.09
N ILE A 136 9.74 10.81 -4.98
CA ILE A 136 10.44 11.81 -5.77
C ILE A 136 9.46 12.61 -6.66
N PHE A 137 8.43 11.96 -7.17
CA PHE A 137 7.38 12.59 -7.99
C PHE A 137 6.50 13.54 -7.17
N GLY A 138 6.57 13.48 -5.83
CA GLY A 138 5.88 14.37 -4.90
C GLY A 138 4.48 13.91 -4.51
N MET A 139 4.27 12.60 -4.34
CA MET A 139 3.09 12.06 -3.69
C MET A 139 3.17 12.26 -2.17
N ASP A 140 2.03 12.63 -1.54
CA ASP A 140 1.94 12.76 -0.08
C ASP A 140 1.74 11.39 0.58
N TYR A 141 0.95 10.52 -0.09
CA TYR A 141 0.70 9.15 0.35
C TYR A 141 0.90 8.18 -0.80
N ILE A 142 1.41 7.00 -0.48
CA ILE A 142 1.57 5.90 -1.43
C ILE A 142 0.83 4.70 -0.86
N PHE A 143 -0.19 4.23 -1.56
CA PHE A 143 -0.92 3.02 -1.22
C PHE A 143 -0.32 1.84 -1.99
N ILE A 144 0.03 0.79 -1.27
CA ILE A 144 0.48 -0.47 -1.87
C ILE A 144 -0.60 -1.50 -1.58
N GLU A 145 -1.29 -1.95 -2.62
CA GLU A 145 -2.33 -2.95 -2.51
C GLU A 145 -1.79 -4.30 -2.96
N THR A 146 -1.93 -5.33 -2.10
CA THR A 146 -1.58 -6.72 -2.44
C THR A 146 -2.80 -7.51 -2.89
N VAL A 147 -2.57 -8.59 -3.64
CA VAL A 147 -3.67 -9.44 -4.15
C VAL A 147 -4.29 -10.33 -3.08
N GLY A 148 -3.64 -10.46 -1.93
CA GLY A 148 -4.15 -11.28 -0.82
C GLY A 148 -3.86 -12.78 -0.98
N VAL A 149 -2.76 -13.14 -1.63
CA VAL A 149 -2.32 -14.54 -1.75
C VAL A 149 -0.87 -14.71 -1.30
N GLY A 150 -0.67 -15.43 -0.22
CA GLY A 150 0.63 -15.94 0.22
C GLY A 150 1.57 -14.89 0.83
N GLN A 151 2.86 -15.04 0.56
CA GLN A 151 3.97 -14.33 1.19
C GLN A 151 3.92 -12.78 1.01
N SER A 152 3.21 -12.29 -0.02
CA SER A 152 3.09 -10.84 -0.27
C SER A 152 2.39 -10.08 0.85
N GLU A 153 1.53 -10.75 1.64
CA GLU A 153 0.84 -10.17 2.79
C GLU A 153 1.83 -9.81 3.91
N VAL A 154 2.86 -10.64 4.11
CA VAL A 154 3.89 -10.40 5.13
C VAL A 154 4.95 -9.42 4.61
N ASP A 155 5.29 -9.48 3.33
CA ASP A 155 6.32 -8.62 2.75
C ASP A 155 5.92 -7.14 2.68
N ILE A 156 4.61 -6.84 2.68
CA ILE A 156 4.12 -5.45 2.68
C ILE A 156 4.57 -4.68 3.93
N VAL A 157 4.74 -5.37 5.07
CA VAL A 157 5.22 -4.78 6.32
C VAL A 157 6.60 -4.16 6.16
N LYS A 158 7.44 -4.76 5.30
CA LYS A 158 8.81 -4.32 5.04
C LYS A 158 8.88 -3.02 4.23
N LEU A 159 7.76 -2.55 3.69
CA LEU A 159 7.66 -1.39 2.81
C LEU A 159 6.77 -0.29 3.37
N ALA A 160 5.78 -0.67 4.18
CA ALA A 160 4.76 0.24 4.67
C ALA A 160 5.16 0.93 5.98
N ASP A 161 4.77 2.21 6.09
CA ASP A 161 4.79 2.94 7.36
C ASP A 161 3.58 2.54 8.23
N THR A 162 2.43 2.22 7.60
CA THR A 162 1.20 1.69 8.23
C THR A 162 0.67 0.52 7.42
N VAL A 163 0.27 -0.55 8.09
CA VAL A 163 -0.40 -1.70 7.47
C VAL A 163 -1.88 -1.67 7.82
N LEU A 164 -2.72 -1.51 6.79
CA LEU A 164 -4.17 -1.64 6.85
C LEU A 164 -4.57 -3.07 6.49
N MET A 165 -5.09 -3.81 7.46
CA MET A 165 -5.64 -5.16 7.25
C MET A 165 -7.13 -5.10 6.95
N VAL A 166 -7.52 -5.63 5.79
CA VAL A 166 -8.93 -5.64 5.34
C VAL A 166 -9.53 -7.02 5.58
N MET A 167 -10.45 -7.08 6.52
CA MET A 167 -11.22 -8.25 6.91
C MET A 167 -12.66 -8.16 6.39
N VAL A 168 -13.36 -9.28 6.31
CA VAL A 168 -14.79 -9.31 5.93
C VAL A 168 -15.57 -10.29 6.83
N PRO A 169 -16.88 -10.07 7.02
CA PRO A 169 -17.70 -10.99 7.78
C PRO A 169 -17.75 -12.41 7.19
N ASN A 170 -17.88 -13.40 8.06
CA ASN A 170 -18.18 -14.80 7.71
C ASN A 170 -17.12 -15.58 6.89
N LEU A 171 -15.90 -15.09 6.77
CA LEU A 171 -14.79 -15.88 6.23
C LEU A 171 -14.14 -16.66 7.39
N GLY A 172 -14.67 -17.84 7.69
CA GLY A 172 -14.21 -18.71 8.79
C GLY A 172 -12.73 -19.10 8.69
N ASP A 173 -12.20 -19.21 7.47
CA ASP A 173 -10.78 -19.49 7.23
C ASP A 173 -9.88 -18.27 7.48
N ASP A 174 -10.39 -17.05 7.34
CA ASP A 174 -9.65 -15.82 7.64
C ASP A 174 -9.40 -15.67 9.15
N ILE A 175 -10.32 -16.14 10.01
CA ILE A 175 -10.10 -16.17 11.46
C ILE A 175 -8.98 -17.14 11.83
N GLN A 176 -8.77 -18.19 11.05
CA GLN A 176 -7.62 -19.08 11.20
C GLN A 176 -6.31 -18.43 10.73
N ALA A 177 -6.35 -17.64 9.67
CA ALA A 177 -5.23 -16.83 9.21
C ALA A 177 -4.89 -15.70 10.23
N ILE A 178 -5.90 -15.15 10.91
CA ILE A 178 -5.73 -14.23 12.05
C ILE A 178 -4.88 -14.88 13.17
N LYS A 179 -5.10 -16.18 13.45
CA LYS A 179 -4.29 -16.94 14.42
C LYS A 179 -2.85 -17.21 13.94
N ALA A 180 -2.55 -17.08 12.66
CA ALA A 180 -1.26 -17.41 12.05
C ALA A 180 -0.26 -16.23 11.91
N GLY A 181 -0.30 -15.25 12.82
CA GLY A 181 0.68 -14.14 12.86
C GLY A 181 0.30 -12.89 12.06
N ILE A 182 -0.81 -12.92 11.31
CA ILE A 182 -1.29 -11.74 10.56
C ILE A 182 -1.72 -10.60 11.50
N MET A 183 -2.18 -10.93 12.71
CA MET A 183 -2.53 -9.93 13.74
C MET A 183 -1.35 -9.08 14.20
N GLU A 184 -0.14 -9.65 14.13
CA GLU A 184 1.08 -8.98 14.61
C GLU A 184 1.58 -7.92 13.62
N ILE A 185 1.14 -7.99 12.36
CA ILE A 185 1.61 -7.09 11.31
C ILE A 185 0.69 -5.91 11.04
N ALA A 186 -0.56 -5.95 11.52
CA ALA A 186 -1.56 -4.92 11.25
C ALA A 186 -1.48 -3.77 12.23
N ASP A 187 -1.45 -2.55 11.72
CA ASP A 187 -1.52 -1.32 12.50
C ASP A 187 -2.95 -0.77 12.62
N VAL A 188 -3.79 -1.08 11.62
CA VAL A 188 -5.22 -0.70 11.57
C VAL A 188 -6.01 -1.84 10.94
N PHE A 189 -7.19 -2.16 11.48
CA PHE A 189 -8.11 -3.13 10.90
C PHE A 189 -9.34 -2.45 10.30
N ALA A 190 -9.71 -2.86 9.08
CA ALA A 190 -10.98 -2.52 8.47
C ALA A 190 -11.83 -3.78 8.29
N VAL A 191 -12.96 -3.88 8.99
CA VAL A 191 -13.97 -4.89 8.71
C VAL A 191 -14.86 -4.35 7.59
N ASN A 192 -14.48 -4.69 6.35
CA ASN A 192 -15.19 -4.25 5.15
C ASN A 192 -16.45 -5.09 4.91
N LYS A 193 -17.34 -4.62 4.02
CA LYS A 193 -18.67 -5.20 3.78
C LYS A 193 -19.49 -5.26 5.08
N ALA A 194 -19.39 -4.21 5.91
CA ALA A 194 -20.10 -4.12 7.17
C ALA A 194 -21.64 -4.02 7.01
N ASP A 195 -22.12 -3.91 5.79
CA ASP A 195 -23.51 -4.04 5.39
C ASP A 195 -24.00 -5.50 5.35
N LEU A 196 -23.10 -6.49 5.49
CA LEU A 196 -23.43 -7.91 5.61
C LEU A 196 -23.54 -8.34 7.07
N ASP A 197 -24.37 -9.34 7.33
CA ASP A 197 -24.50 -9.95 8.65
C ASP A 197 -23.14 -10.51 9.14
N GLY A 198 -22.89 -10.40 10.44
CA GLY A 198 -21.67 -10.91 11.07
C GLY A 198 -20.53 -9.90 11.22
N ALA A 199 -20.68 -8.67 10.72
CA ALA A 199 -19.64 -7.65 10.84
C ALA A 199 -19.32 -7.28 12.30
N ASP A 200 -20.33 -7.20 13.17
CA ASP A 200 -20.12 -6.95 14.60
C ASP A 200 -19.40 -8.10 15.29
N LYS A 201 -19.75 -9.33 14.93
CA LYS A 201 -19.08 -10.54 15.45
C LYS A 201 -17.60 -10.53 15.04
N THR A 202 -17.29 -10.29 13.77
CA THR A 202 -15.92 -10.24 13.27
C THR A 202 -15.11 -9.14 13.97
N LYS A 203 -15.70 -7.94 14.14
CA LYS A 203 -15.05 -6.86 14.89
C LYS A 203 -14.73 -7.28 16.31
N LEU A 204 -15.71 -7.85 17.03
CA LEU A 204 -15.54 -8.31 18.41
C LEU A 204 -14.44 -9.39 18.52
N GLU A 205 -14.40 -10.34 17.59
CA GLU A 205 -13.38 -11.39 17.57
C GLU A 205 -11.96 -10.84 17.39
N ILE A 206 -11.79 -9.82 16.51
CA ILE A 206 -10.51 -9.13 16.34
C ILE A 206 -10.14 -8.40 17.63
N GLU A 207 -11.06 -7.63 18.21
CA GLU A 207 -10.82 -6.86 19.45
C GLU A 207 -10.45 -7.78 20.62
N MET A 208 -11.13 -8.91 20.78
CA MET A 208 -10.81 -9.91 21.80
C MET A 208 -9.39 -10.50 21.60
N ASN A 209 -8.99 -10.78 20.36
CA ASN A 209 -7.63 -11.26 20.09
C ASN A 209 -6.57 -10.19 20.39
N LEU A 210 -6.84 -8.91 20.06
CA LEU A 210 -5.94 -7.82 20.40
C LEU A 210 -5.80 -7.66 21.92
N ASP A 211 -6.86 -7.85 22.68
CA ASP A 211 -6.87 -7.73 24.15
C ASP A 211 -6.09 -8.86 24.85
N LEU A 212 -5.86 -9.99 24.16
CA LEU A 212 -4.98 -11.05 24.67
C LEU A 212 -3.50 -10.64 24.68
N ASN A 213 -3.10 -9.70 23.83
CA ASN A 213 -1.72 -9.21 23.78
C ASN A 213 -1.56 -7.88 24.57
N GLN A 214 -1.35 -8.01 25.89
CA GLN A 214 -1.23 -6.85 26.79
C GLN A 214 0.08 -6.05 26.64
N GLN A 215 1.01 -6.48 25.78
CA GLN A 215 2.33 -5.84 25.61
C GLN A 215 2.41 -4.95 24.36
N MET A 216 1.27 -4.60 23.75
CA MET A 216 1.27 -3.71 22.58
C MET A 216 1.48 -2.25 22.99
N ASP A 217 2.51 -1.61 22.43
CA ASP A 217 2.73 -0.16 22.58
C ASP A 217 1.63 0.67 21.90
N TYR A 218 1.00 0.13 20.85
CA TYR A 218 -0.12 0.71 20.13
C TYR A 218 -1.17 -0.37 19.88
N ARG A 219 -2.37 -0.15 20.42
CA ARG A 219 -3.50 -1.05 20.16
C ARG A 219 -4.15 -0.69 18.84
N PRO A 220 -4.07 -1.56 17.81
CA PRO A 220 -4.66 -1.28 16.52
C PRO A 220 -6.17 -1.02 16.61
N PRO A 221 -6.69 0.06 16.02
CA PRO A 221 -8.13 0.30 15.94
C PRO A 221 -8.80 -0.65 14.94
N VAL A 222 -10.06 -1.00 15.23
CA VAL A 222 -10.89 -1.85 14.37
C VAL A 222 -12.10 -1.05 13.90
N VAL A 223 -12.17 -0.71 12.61
CA VAL A 223 -13.22 0.10 12.01
C VAL A 223 -14.10 -0.75 11.10
N LYS A 224 -15.41 -0.71 11.29
CA LYS A 224 -16.38 -1.31 10.36
C LYS A 224 -16.64 -0.34 9.21
N VAL A 225 -16.49 -0.81 7.97
CA VAL A 225 -16.69 0.00 6.76
C VAL A 225 -17.51 -0.76 5.72
N SER A 226 -18.26 -0.04 4.91
CA SER A 226 -18.81 -0.57 3.66
C SER A 226 -18.27 0.25 2.49
N ALA A 227 -17.24 -0.28 1.82
CA ALA A 227 -16.62 0.42 0.70
C ALA A 227 -17.60 0.60 -0.48
N SER A 228 -18.51 -0.37 -0.71
CA SER A 228 -19.55 -0.28 -1.75
C SER A 228 -20.55 0.84 -1.49
N ARG A 229 -20.92 1.05 -0.22
CA ARG A 229 -21.88 2.08 0.20
C ARG A 229 -21.23 3.39 0.61
N ASN A 230 -19.88 3.43 0.62
CA ASN A 230 -19.11 4.59 1.09
C ASN A 230 -19.37 4.97 2.56
N GLU A 231 -19.62 3.96 3.41
CA GLU A 231 -19.90 4.12 4.83
C GLU A 231 -18.63 4.01 5.67
N ASN A 232 -18.46 4.88 6.65
CA ASN A 232 -17.37 4.95 7.64
C ASN A 232 -15.94 5.08 7.03
N ILE A 233 -15.82 5.45 5.75
CA ILE A 233 -14.50 5.63 5.12
C ILE A 233 -13.74 6.80 5.74
N GLY A 234 -14.46 7.88 6.12
CA GLY A 234 -13.88 9.04 6.81
C GLY A 234 -13.27 8.65 8.15
N GLU A 235 -13.98 7.86 8.97
CA GLU A 235 -13.48 7.33 10.24
C GLU A 235 -12.20 6.50 10.04
N LEU A 236 -12.18 5.62 9.02
CA LEU A 236 -11.00 4.82 8.73
C LEU A 236 -9.80 5.71 8.35
N VAL A 237 -10.02 6.76 7.56
CA VAL A 237 -8.96 7.73 7.22
C VAL A 237 -8.44 8.43 8.48
N GLU A 238 -9.31 8.80 9.42
CA GLU A 238 -8.90 9.40 10.69
C GLU A 238 -8.01 8.44 11.50
N LYS A 239 -8.38 7.16 11.59
CA LYS A 239 -7.55 6.15 12.29
C LYS A 239 -6.19 5.92 11.63
N LEU A 240 -6.11 5.94 10.30
CA LEU A 240 -4.83 5.90 9.58
C LEU A 240 -3.96 7.13 9.86
N MET A 241 -4.58 8.31 9.94
CA MET A 241 -3.87 9.56 10.27
C MET A 241 -3.45 9.61 11.76
N GLU A 242 -4.28 9.08 12.67
CA GLU A 242 -3.93 8.94 14.09
C GLU A 242 -2.72 8.02 14.29
N HIS A 243 -2.67 6.88 13.58
CA HIS A 243 -1.50 5.99 13.64
C HIS A 243 -0.25 6.67 13.09
N ARG A 244 -0.35 7.37 11.96
CA ARG A 244 0.77 8.18 11.45
C ARG A 244 1.28 9.16 12.50
N LYS A 245 0.37 9.92 13.12
CA LYS A 245 0.71 10.89 14.16
C LYS A 245 1.43 10.21 15.35
N TYR A 246 0.91 9.06 15.80
CA TYR A 246 1.55 8.27 16.85
C TYR A 246 2.99 7.89 16.48
N LEU A 247 3.22 7.39 15.26
CA LEU A 247 4.56 7.03 14.81
C LEU A 247 5.51 8.23 14.73
N GLU A 248 5.00 9.39 14.28
CA GLU A 248 5.78 10.63 14.20
C GLU A 248 6.13 11.16 15.60
N GLU A 249 5.19 11.22 16.54
CA GLU A 249 5.37 11.74 17.89
C GLU A 249 6.26 10.85 18.76
N THR A 250 6.24 9.53 18.56
CA THR A 250 7.06 8.58 19.31
C THR A 250 8.43 8.29 18.71
N GLY A 251 8.73 8.84 17.52
CA GLY A 251 9.95 8.55 16.78
C GLY A 251 9.98 7.18 16.09
N LYS A 252 8.96 6.34 16.28
CA LYS A 252 8.87 4.98 15.72
C LYS A 252 8.80 4.97 14.19
N LEU A 253 8.37 6.07 13.56
CA LEU A 253 8.39 6.18 12.10
C LEU A 253 9.82 6.08 11.55
N GLN A 254 10.76 6.77 12.15
CA GLN A 254 12.16 6.75 11.72
C GLN A 254 12.83 5.41 12.00
N GLU A 255 12.51 4.77 13.12
CA GLU A 255 12.99 3.43 13.45
C GLU A 255 12.51 2.41 12.44
N ARG A 256 11.19 2.36 12.15
CA ARG A 256 10.57 1.48 11.14
C ARG A 256 11.20 1.68 9.76
N ARG A 257 11.36 2.93 9.31
CA ARG A 257 11.99 3.26 8.01
C ARG A 257 13.45 2.83 7.95
N LYS A 258 14.19 2.97 9.05
CA LYS A 258 15.59 2.51 9.13
C LYS A 258 15.69 0.99 9.03
N GLU A 259 14.79 0.25 9.67
CA GLU A 259 14.73 -1.21 9.57
C GLU A 259 14.33 -1.65 8.17
N ASN A 260 13.32 -1.03 7.58
CA ASN A 260 12.91 -1.30 6.21
C ASN A 260 14.05 -1.06 5.21
N ALA A 261 14.81 0.03 5.38
CA ALA A 261 15.97 0.33 4.54
C ALA A 261 17.08 -0.73 4.67
N LYS A 262 17.32 -1.28 5.88
CA LYS A 262 18.28 -2.38 6.05
C LYS A 262 17.82 -3.63 5.30
N LEU A 263 16.53 -3.99 5.40
CA LEU A 263 15.96 -5.13 4.68
C LEU A 263 16.04 -4.94 3.15
N GLU A 264 15.80 -3.71 2.67
CA GLU A 264 15.97 -3.38 1.26
C GLU A 264 17.41 -3.61 0.78
N ILE A 265 18.41 -3.14 1.55
CA ILE A 265 19.82 -3.30 1.20
C ILE A 265 20.20 -4.79 1.11
N ILE A 266 19.76 -5.61 2.08
CA ILE A 266 19.99 -7.06 2.08
C ILE A 266 19.39 -7.68 0.81
N LYS A 267 18.12 -7.36 0.50
CA LYS A 267 17.42 -7.92 -0.67
C LYS A 267 18.00 -7.46 -2.02
N LEU A 268 18.67 -6.31 -2.06
CA LEU A 268 19.37 -5.83 -3.27
C LEU A 268 20.74 -6.48 -3.43
N ALA A 269 21.34 -7.01 -2.37
CA ALA A 269 22.65 -7.67 -2.38
C ALA A 269 22.56 -9.18 -2.72
N GLU A 270 21.39 -9.79 -2.57
CA GLU A 270 21.05 -11.14 -3.02
C GLU A 270 20.72 -11.15 -4.53
#